data_968d5ae3392b94479309de26e86c5104
#
_entry.id   968d5ae3392b94479309de26e86c5104
#
_cell.length_a   1.000
_cell.length_b   1.000
_cell.length_c   1.000
_cell.angle_alpha   90.00
_cell.angle_beta   90.00
_cell.angle_gamma   90.00
#
_symmetry.space_group_name_H-M   'P 1'
#
loop_
_entity.id
_entity.type
_entity.pdbx_description
1 polymer ?
#
loop_
_entity_poly.entity_id
_entity_poly.type
_entity_poly.pdbx_seq_one_letter_code
_entity_poly.pdbx_strand_id
1 'polypeptide(L)'
;MTLSQLPPIWKEAPFIRIIIPFSIGIAVANQVYFDSFFNWLIFLCSTACLTFLHLSSLFIKYKYRWLAGVFIHLIFFSGGLLVASFADDSRNKNSILNVYAPGDYLKVTIEEPLIAKEHSYKAIASIDQVVKNDSNISSFGGVILYFPKDSNFRKPRCGSSLIFSKIIQPIRSSGNPGAFDYRTYCARQGIHYSVYLTEKDYRIIPGTKEIFLRNLLFQTRETVLNIITKYVPGSTEAGFAEALLIGYKEDLAKSLVESYANTGVVHIIAISGLHLGIVYWLLNILLTPVGRIPHGKWIKALLILLGLWSFTFIAGAGPSVLRSAFMFSFIVIGQALSRQASIYNTLAASAFVLLCINPYWLFDVGFQLSYAAVLSIVIFFKNIYQTKKHPGSVHHLHL
;
A
#
# COMPACT_ATOMS: atom_id res chain seq x y z
N MET A 1 8.88 -32.01 23.88
CA MET A 1 7.93 -32.03 22.76
C MET A 1 8.76 -32.21 21.50
N THR A 2 8.70 -33.38 20.89
CA THR A 2 9.45 -33.73 19.68
C THR A 2 8.91 -32.92 18.50
N LEU A 3 9.78 -32.48 17.61
CA LEU A 3 9.46 -31.69 16.39
C LEU A 3 8.35 -32.31 15.50
N SER A 4 8.09 -33.61 15.68
CA SER A 4 7.06 -34.37 14.96
C SER A 4 5.61 -34.11 15.44
N GLN A 5 5.39 -33.38 16.54
CA GLN A 5 4.06 -33.12 17.11
C GLN A 5 3.53 -31.72 16.82
N LEU A 6 4.32 -30.85 16.16
CA LEU A 6 3.80 -29.54 15.75
C LEU A 6 2.91 -29.72 14.52
N PRO A 7 1.65 -29.24 14.56
CA PRO A 7 0.80 -29.28 13.39
C PRO A 7 1.50 -28.52 12.25
N PRO A 8 1.46 -29.03 11.03
CA PRO A 8 2.13 -28.37 9.92
C PRO A 8 1.62 -26.94 9.76
N ILE A 9 2.54 -26.00 9.50
CA ILE A 9 2.32 -24.55 9.46
C ILE A 9 1.07 -24.17 8.64
N TRP A 10 0.79 -24.93 7.56
CA TRP A 10 -0.42 -24.69 6.72
C TRP A 10 -1.75 -25.03 7.38
N LYS A 11 -1.77 -25.77 8.50
CA LYS A 11 -3.00 -25.99 9.29
C LYS A 11 -3.29 -24.80 10.20
N GLU A 12 -2.23 -24.14 10.68
CA GLU A 12 -2.35 -22.96 11.55
C GLU A 12 -2.50 -21.66 10.78
N ALA A 13 -2.13 -21.65 9.50
CA ALA A 13 -2.13 -20.47 8.64
C ALA A 13 -2.86 -20.70 7.31
N PRO A 14 -4.21 -20.76 7.33
CA PRO A 14 -5.01 -20.99 6.14
C PRO A 14 -4.83 -19.93 5.05
N PHE A 15 -4.51 -18.68 5.41
CA PHE A 15 -4.27 -17.62 4.43
C PHE A 15 -3.01 -17.85 3.57
N ILE A 16 -2.03 -18.64 4.02
CA ILE A 16 -0.89 -19.03 3.18
C ILE A 16 -1.34 -19.79 1.93
N ARG A 17 -2.34 -20.67 2.07
CA ARG A 17 -2.89 -21.43 0.94
C ARG A 17 -3.63 -20.56 -0.06
N ILE A 18 -4.16 -19.44 0.39
CA ILE A 18 -4.95 -18.50 -0.41
C ILE A 18 -4.05 -17.51 -1.12
N ILE A 19 -3.04 -16.96 -0.42
CA ILE A 19 -2.19 -15.91 -0.96
C ILE A 19 -1.32 -16.40 -2.13
N ILE A 20 -0.86 -17.66 -2.11
CA ILE A 20 0.00 -18.20 -3.15
C ILE A 20 -0.71 -18.22 -4.51
N PRO A 21 -1.86 -18.91 -4.71
CA PRO A 21 -2.54 -18.92 -5.99
C PRO A 21 -3.02 -17.51 -6.39
N PHE A 22 -3.43 -16.68 -5.43
CA PHE A 22 -3.83 -15.30 -5.69
C PHE A 22 -2.67 -14.46 -6.25
N SER A 23 -1.48 -14.53 -5.64
CA SER A 23 -0.29 -13.83 -6.12
C SER A 23 0.18 -14.35 -7.49
N ILE A 24 0.08 -15.65 -7.73
CA ILE A 24 0.37 -16.24 -9.05
C ILE A 24 -0.61 -15.68 -10.09
N GLY A 25 -1.90 -15.59 -9.78
CA GLY A 25 -2.91 -14.98 -10.64
C GLY A 25 -2.55 -13.54 -11.02
N ILE A 26 -2.18 -12.70 -10.05
CA ILE A 26 -1.72 -11.33 -10.28
C ILE A 26 -0.47 -11.30 -11.18
N ALA A 27 0.52 -12.17 -10.91
CA ALA A 27 1.77 -12.21 -11.67
C ALA A 27 1.51 -12.61 -13.14
N VAL A 28 0.65 -13.58 -13.36
CA VAL A 28 0.28 -14.05 -14.71
C VAL A 28 -0.50 -12.96 -15.47
N ALA A 29 -1.44 -12.27 -14.81
CA ALA A 29 -2.19 -11.17 -15.43
C ALA A 29 -1.31 -9.98 -15.87
N ASN A 30 -0.18 -9.77 -15.19
CA ASN A 30 0.78 -8.72 -15.57
C ASN A 30 1.63 -9.07 -16.81
N GLN A 31 1.74 -10.36 -17.15
CA GLN A 31 2.56 -10.81 -18.28
C GLN A 31 1.73 -11.19 -19.50
N VAL A 32 0.53 -11.74 -19.27
CA VAL A 32 -0.32 -12.27 -20.33
C VAL A 32 -1.67 -11.58 -20.29
N TYR A 33 -2.10 -11.09 -21.47
CA TYR A 33 -3.44 -10.54 -21.62
C TYR A 33 -4.47 -11.67 -21.62
N PHE A 34 -5.30 -11.70 -20.60
CA PHE A 34 -6.47 -12.58 -20.55
C PHE A 34 -7.74 -11.77 -20.76
N ASP A 35 -8.63 -12.25 -21.60
CA ASP A 35 -9.94 -11.66 -21.75
C ASP A 35 -10.71 -11.76 -20.40
N SER A 36 -11.33 -10.67 -20.02
CA SER A 36 -12.13 -10.59 -18.78
C SER A 36 -13.23 -11.65 -18.73
N PHE A 37 -13.80 -12.00 -19.89
CA PHE A 37 -14.83 -13.05 -19.99
C PHE A 37 -14.31 -14.42 -19.50
N PHE A 38 -13.13 -14.85 -19.96
CA PHE A 38 -12.52 -16.11 -19.53
C PHE A 38 -12.18 -16.12 -18.03
N ASN A 39 -11.72 -15.01 -17.50
CA ASN A 39 -11.40 -14.89 -16.07
C ASN A 39 -12.67 -15.04 -15.22
N TRP A 40 -13.76 -14.40 -15.62
CA TRP A 40 -15.06 -14.56 -14.97
C TRP A 40 -15.60 -15.96 -15.11
N LEU A 41 -15.46 -16.60 -16.27
CA LEU A 41 -15.90 -17.96 -16.51
C LEU A 41 -15.19 -18.94 -15.56
N ILE A 42 -13.86 -18.87 -15.46
CA ILE A 42 -13.07 -19.72 -14.53
C ILE A 42 -13.53 -19.50 -13.10
N PHE A 43 -13.69 -18.24 -12.67
CA PHE A 43 -14.12 -17.91 -11.31
C PHE A 43 -15.51 -18.48 -10.99
N LEU A 44 -16.49 -18.24 -11.85
CA LEU A 44 -17.87 -18.70 -11.67
C LEU A 44 -17.99 -20.22 -11.73
N CYS A 45 -17.35 -20.87 -12.71
CA CYS A 45 -17.35 -22.34 -12.81
C CYS A 45 -16.70 -22.99 -11.59
N SER A 46 -15.56 -22.47 -11.13
CA SER A 46 -14.88 -23.00 -9.94
C SER A 46 -15.73 -22.82 -8.68
N THR A 47 -16.41 -21.68 -8.55
CA THR A 47 -17.31 -21.40 -7.43
C THR A 47 -18.55 -22.31 -7.49
N ALA A 48 -19.16 -22.50 -8.67
CA ALA A 48 -20.29 -23.39 -8.87
C ALA A 48 -19.92 -24.85 -8.56
N CYS A 49 -18.76 -25.33 -9.02
CA CYS A 49 -18.27 -26.68 -8.70
C CYS A 49 -18.01 -26.85 -7.20
N LEU A 50 -17.44 -25.87 -6.54
CA LEU A 50 -17.21 -25.93 -5.10
C LEU A 50 -18.53 -25.96 -4.31
N THR A 51 -19.51 -25.12 -4.68
CA THR A 51 -20.85 -25.13 -4.06
C THR A 51 -21.57 -26.43 -4.31
N PHE A 52 -21.50 -26.97 -5.53
CA PHE A 52 -22.06 -28.28 -5.85
C PHE A 52 -21.46 -29.39 -4.98
N LEU A 53 -20.12 -29.43 -4.84
CA LEU A 53 -19.48 -30.40 -3.97
C LEU A 53 -19.88 -30.22 -2.51
N HIS A 54 -20.10 -28.97 -2.06
CA HIS A 54 -20.51 -28.70 -0.68
C HIS A 54 -21.94 -29.14 -0.39
N LEU A 55 -22.84 -29.01 -1.35
CA LEU A 55 -24.28 -29.41 -1.26
C LEU A 55 -24.50 -30.88 -1.56
N SER A 56 -23.53 -31.60 -2.16
CA SER A 56 -23.63 -33.01 -2.53
C SER A 56 -23.67 -33.91 -1.30
N SER A 57 -24.08 -35.18 -1.53
CA SER A 57 -24.15 -36.21 -0.49
C SER A 57 -22.82 -36.42 0.21
N LEU A 58 -22.84 -36.88 1.47
CA LEU A 58 -21.65 -37.12 2.30
C LEU A 58 -20.65 -38.06 1.60
N PHE A 59 -21.13 -39.05 0.84
CA PHE A 59 -20.26 -39.96 0.10
C PHE A 59 -19.47 -39.28 -1.00
N ILE A 60 -20.11 -38.42 -1.81
CA ILE A 60 -19.46 -37.65 -2.88
C ILE A 60 -18.48 -36.67 -2.27
N LYS A 61 -18.87 -35.97 -1.21
CA LYS A 61 -18.05 -35.00 -0.46
C LYS A 61 -16.78 -35.65 0.09
N TYR A 62 -16.86 -36.86 0.63
CA TYR A 62 -15.69 -37.57 1.13
C TYR A 62 -14.78 -38.06 0.00
N LYS A 63 -15.32 -38.69 -1.02
CA LYS A 63 -14.57 -39.23 -2.17
C LYS A 63 -13.84 -38.17 -2.96
N TYR A 64 -14.45 -36.99 -3.15
CA TYR A 64 -13.89 -35.88 -3.97
C TYR A 64 -13.39 -34.71 -3.16
N ARG A 65 -13.05 -34.91 -1.89
CA ARG A 65 -12.58 -33.86 -0.99
C ARG A 65 -11.34 -33.12 -1.52
N TRP A 66 -10.46 -33.79 -2.25
CA TRP A 66 -9.28 -33.18 -2.85
C TRP A 66 -9.62 -32.15 -3.93
N LEU A 67 -10.71 -32.36 -4.70
CA LEU A 67 -11.21 -31.43 -5.71
C LEU A 67 -11.64 -30.10 -5.09
N ALA A 68 -12.19 -30.12 -3.88
CA ALA A 68 -12.53 -28.88 -3.18
C ALA A 68 -11.29 -27.99 -2.97
N GLY A 69 -10.15 -28.60 -2.66
CA GLY A 69 -8.86 -27.87 -2.57
C GLY A 69 -8.46 -27.26 -3.91
N VAL A 70 -8.60 -28.00 -5.01
CA VAL A 70 -8.30 -27.50 -6.36
C VAL A 70 -9.19 -26.31 -6.73
N PHE A 71 -10.50 -26.44 -6.52
CA PHE A 71 -11.44 -25.35 -6.83
C PHE A 71 -11.19 -24.10 -5.97
N ILE A 72 -10.83 -24.25 -4.70
CA ILE A 72 -10.43 -23.11 -3.85
C ILE A 72 -9.20 -22.41 -4.46
N HIS A 73 -8.17 -23.16 -4.87
CA HIS A 73 -6.99 -22.55 -5.50
C HIS A 73 -7.32 -21.87 -6.83
N LEU A 74 -8.21 -22.46 -7.65
CA LEU A 74 -8.67 -21.84 -8.91
C LEU A 74 -9.48 -20.56 -8.67
N ILE A 75 -10.33 -20.53 -7.63
CA ILE A 75 -11.07 -19.32 -7.25
C ILE A 75 -10.12 -18.19 -6.89
N PHE A 76 -9.11 -18.44 -6.05
CA PHE A 76 -8.15 -17.41 -5.66
C PHE A 76 -7.18 -17.03 -6.79
N PHE A 77 -6.78 -17.98 -7.62
CA PHE A 77 -5.99 -17.69 -8.83
C PHE A 77 -6.76 -16.79 -9.79
N SER A 78 -7.99 -17.15 -10.14
CA SER A 78 -8.85 -16.33 -11.01
C SER A 78 -9.24 -15.00 -10.35
N GLY A 79 -9.42 -14.97 -9.02
CA GLY A 79 -9.58 -13.74 -8.26
C GLY A 79 -8.39 -12.79 -8.39
N GLY A 80 -7.17 -13.32 -8.37
CA GLY A 80 -5.94 -12.54 -8.63
C GLY A 80 -5.88 -11.99 -10.05
N LEU A 81 -6.26 -12.80 -11.06
CA LEU A 81 -6.40 -12.35 -12.46
C LEU A 81 -7.42 -11.21 -12.59
N LEU A 82 -8.58 -11.34 -11.94
CA LEU A 82 -9.64 -10.33 -11.98
C LEU A 82 -9.20 -9.02 -11.33
N VAL A 83 -8.65 -9.08 -10.11
CA VAL A 83 -8.19 -7.87 -9.39
C VAL A 83 -7.13 -7.13 -10.19
N ALA A 84 -6.17 -7.84 -10.78
CA ALA A 84 -5.16 -7.24 -11.65
C ALA A 84 -5.78 -6.65 -12.94
N SER A 85 -6.77 -7.33 -13.52
CA SER A 85 -7.49 -6.85 -14.71
C SER A 85 -8.29 -5.58 -14.44
N PHE A 86 -8.90 -5.44 -13.25
CA PHE A 86 -9.61 -4.22 -12.86
C PHE A 86 -8.67 -3.05 -12.53
N ALA A 87 -7.48 -3.35 -12.04
CA ALA A 87 -6.47 -2.35 -11.75
C ALA A 87 -5.74 -1.82 -12.99
N ASP A 88 -5.90 -2.48 -14.14
CA ASP A 88 -5.26 -2.09 -15.40
C ASP A 88 -6.04 -0.94 -16.06
N ASP A 89 -5.50 0.27 -15.96
CA ASP A 89 -6.08 1.49 -16.54
C ASP A 89 -6.29 1.40 -18.06
N SER A 90 -5.46 0.62 -18.76
CA SER A 90 -5.56 0.49 -20.22
C SER A 90 -6.85 -0.20 -20.68
N ARG A 91 -7.45 -1.03 -19.82
CA ARG A 91 -8.69 -1.77 -20.10
C ARG A 91 -9.96 -0.95 -19.91
N ASN A 92 -9.87 0.16 -19.20
CA ASN A 92 -11.05 0.97 -18.92
C ASN A 92 -11.25 2.03 -20.02
N LYS A 93 -12.44 2.03 -20.62
CA LYS A 93 -12.79 2.98 -21.70
C LYS A 93 -12.71 4.45 -21.27
N ASN A 94 -12.90 4.73 -19.98
CA ASN A 94 -12.84 6.07 -19.42
C ASN A 94 -11.44 6.46 -18.91
N SER A 95 -10.43 5.60 -19.09
CA SER A 95 -9.06 5.96 -18.75
C SER A 95 -8.55 7.07 -19.67
N ILE A 96 -7.72 7.95 -19.10
CA ILE A 96 -7.04 8.99 -19.85
C ILE A 96 -6.26 8.43 -21.04
N LEU A 97 -5.76 7.21 -20.95
CA LEU A 97 -5.05 6.51 -22.02
C LEU A 97 -5.90 6.32 -23.27
N ASN A 98 -7.22 6.18 -23.11
CA ASN A 98 -8.17 5.86 -24.18
C ASN A 98 -9.01 7.07 -24.62
N VAL A 99 -9.11 8.09 -23.77
CA VAL A 99 -10.01 9.25 -23.99
C VAL A 99 -9.27 10.47 -24.53
N TYR A 100 -8.05 10.71 -24.04
CA TYR A 100 -7.31 11.95 -24.34
C TYR A 100 -6.82 12.03 -25.77
N ALA A 101 -7.00 13.19 -26.40
CA ALA A 101 -6.35 13.58 -27.63
C ALA A 101 -5.58 14.91 -27.45
N PRO A 102 -4.46 15.12 -28.16
CA PRO A 102 -3.72 16.38 -28.11
C PRO A 102 -4.61 17.58 -28.46
N GLY A 103 -4.67 18.57 -27.57
CA GLY A 103 -5.50 19.75 -27.70
C GLY A 103 -6.79 19.75 -26.89
N ASP A 104 -7.17 18.63 -26.28
CA ASP A 104 -8.30 18.58 -25.35
C ASP A 104 -8.02 19.39 -24.07
N TYR A 105 -9.07 19.95 -23.48
CA TYR A 105 -8.96 20.54 -22.14
C TYR A 105 -9.06 19.46 -21.08
N LEU A 106 -8.17 19.53 -20.10
CA LEU A 106 -8.13 18.63 -18.98
C LEU A 106 -8.53 19.35 -17.70
N LYS A 107 -9.52 18.81 -16.99
CA LYS A 107 -9.84 19.20 -15.63
C LYS A 107 -9.19 18.22 -14.68
N VAL A 108 -8.33 18.73 -13.81
CA VAL A 108 -7.57 17.92 -12.84
C VAL A 108 -7.72 18.47 -11.45
N THR A 109 -7.65 17.60 -10.45
CA THR A 109 -7.66 17.98 -9.02
C THR A 109 -6.33 17.59 -8.38
N ILE A 110 -5.68 18.54 -7.73
CA ILE A 110 -4.41 18.30 -7.03
C ILE A 110 -4.64 17.39 -5.83
N GLU A 111 -3.98 16.24 -5.78
CA GLU A 111 -4.14 15.26 -4.72
C GLU A 111 -3.16 15.42 -3.58
N GLU A 112 -1.95 15.89 -3.88
CA GLU A 112 -0.86 16.02 -2.91
C GLU A 112 -0.36 17.46 -2.84
N PRO A 113 0.18 17.90 -1.68
CA PRO A 113 0.85 19.19 -1.58
C PRO A 113 1.99 19.31 -2.60
N LEU A 114 2.27 20.55 -3.03
CA LEU A 114 3.38 20.83 -3.94
C LEU A 114 4.71 20.54 -3.27
N ILE A 115 5.49 19.65 -3.87
CA ILE A 115 6.84 19.28 -3.44
C ILE A 115 7.84 20.20 -4.15
N ALA A 116 8.68 20.88 -3.40
CA ALA A 116 9.75 21.73 -3.95
C ALA A 116 10.89 20.84 -4.48
N LYS A 117 11.17 20.91 -5.80
CA LYS A 117 12.37 20.35 -6.43
C LYS A 117 13.39 21.47 -6.68
N GLU A 118 14.54 21.16 -7.22
CA GLU A 118 15.61 22.20 -7.43
C GLU A 118 15.11 23.36 -8.28
N HIS A 119 14.47 23.09 -9.41
CA HIS A 119 14.07 24.09 -10.41
C HIS A 119 12.55 24.23 -10.58
N SER A 120 11.73 23.42 -9.90
CA SER A 120 10.29 23.41 -10.09
C SER A 120 9.56 22.95 -8.83
N TYR A 121 8.25 23.21 -8.78
CA TYR A 121 7.36 22.52 -7.87
C TYR A 121 6.73 21.34 -8.61
N LYS A 122 6.68 20.15 -7.95
CA LYS A 122 6.01 18.95 -8.45
C LYS A 122 4.74 18.73 -7.64
N ALA A 123 3.62 18.41 -8.31
CA ALA A 123 2.40 17.93 -7.70
C ALA A 123 1.86 16.71 -8.46
N ILE A 124 1.15 15.83 -7.76
CA ILE A 124 0.38 14.76 -8.37
C ILE A 124 -1.08 15.21 -8.38
N ALA A 125 -1.74 15.05 -9.52
CA ALA A 125 -3.14 15.40 -9.69
C ALA A 125 -3.90 14.24 -10.33
N SER A 126 -5.16 14.06 -9.92
CA SER A 126 -6.11 13.18 -10.58
C SER A 126 -6.81 13.91 -11.71
N ILE A 127 -7.06 13.20 -12.80
CA ILE A 127 -7.83 13.71 -13.92
C ILE A 127 -9.29 13.39 -13.66
N ASP A 128 -10.14 14.43 -13.61
CA ASP A 128 -11.56 14.28 -13.36
C ASP A 128 -12.37 14.21 -14.66
N GLN A 129 -11.98 15.03 -15.66
CA GLN A 129 -12.72 15.17 -16.91
C GLN A 129 -11.78 15.56 -18.07
N VAL A 130 -12.12 15.06 -19.24
CA VAL A 130 -11.60 15.53 -20.54
C VAL A 130 -12.73 16.27 -21.25
N VAL A 131 -12.49 17.52 -21.62
CA VAL A 131 -13.45 18.37 -22.33
C VAL A 131 -13.08 18.42 -23.81
N LYS A 132 -13.96 17.89 -24.65
CA LYS A 132 -13.85 17.87 -26.12
C LYS A 132 -15.01 18.63 -26.70
N ASN A 133 -14.79 19.70 -27.49
CA ASN A 133 -15.81 20.36 -28.35
C ASN A 133 -17.23 20.31 -27.77
N ASP A 134 -17.47 20.88 -26.56
CA ASP A 134 -18.75 20.90 -25.82
C ASP A 134 -19.17 19.59 -25.13
N SER A 135 -18.41 18.51 -25.22
CA SER A 135 -18.70 17.30 -24.45
C SER A 135 -17.74 17.12 -23.25
N ASN A 136 -18.29 16.94 -22.08
CA ASN A 136 -17.52 16.63 -20.88
C ASN A 136 -17.50 15.11 -20.67
N ILE A 137 -16.36 14.48 -20.89
CA ILE A 137 -16.19 13.05 -20.65
C ILE A 137 -15.54 12.85 -19.30
N SER A 138 -16.24 12.17 -18.38
CA SER A 138 -15.62 11.77 -17.12
C SER A 138 -14.49 10.80 -17.41
N SER A 139 -13.29 11.15 -16.96
CA SER A 139 -12.09 10.34 -17.15
C SER A 139 -11.34 10.22 -15.83
N PHE A 140 -10.50 9.20 -15.72
CA PHE A 140 -9.65 9.01 -14.56
C PHE A 140 -8.22 8.67 -14.98
N GLY A 141 -7.29 8.91 -14.08
CA GLY A 141 -5.85 8.69 -14.24
C GLY A 141 -5.07 9.76 -13.50
N GLY A 142 -3.81 9.48 -13.23
CA GLY A 142 -2.89 10.41 -12.59
C GLY A 142 -2.05 11.17 -13.61
N VAL A 143 -1.75 12.43 -13.31
CA VAL A 143 -0.82 13.26 -14.06
C VAL A 143 0.14 13.97 -13.11
N ILE A 144 1.42 14.04 -13.48
CA ILE A 144 2.41 14.82 -12.75
C ILE A 144 2.42 16.23 -13.29
N LEU A 145 2.13 17.21 -12.44
CA LEU A 145 2.19 18.62 -12.76
C LEU A 145 3.52 19.20 -12.26
N TYR A 146 4.23 19.91 -13.13
CA TYR A 146 5.40 20.70 -12.78
C TYR A 146 5.06 22.17 -12.95
N PHE A 147 5.45 23.00 -11.96
CA PHE A 147 5.26 24.44 -11.97
C PHE A 147 6.60 25.15 -11.80
N PRO A 148 6.77 26.37 -12.37
CA PRO A 148 7.99 27.14 -12.17
C PRO A 148 8.19 27.55 -10.72
N LYS A 149 9.45 27.71 -10.32
CA LYS A 149 9.84 28.15 -8.97
C LYS A 149 10.09 29.66 -8.96
N ASP A 150 9.09 30.42 -9.47
CA ASP A 150 9.15 31.88 -9.48
C ASP A 150 8.66 32.48 -8.17
N SER A 151 9.22 33.64 -7.78
CA SER A 151 8.86 34.37 -6.57
C SER A 151 7.40 34.82 -6.52
N ASN A 152 6.80 35.06 -7.68
CA ASN A 152 5.41 35.52 -7.83
C ASN A 152 4.41 34.37 -8.04
N PHE A 153 4.90 33.12 -8.09
CA PHE A 153 4.04 31.96 -8.35
C PHE A 153 3.02 31.74 -7.24
N ARG A 154 1.74 31.87 -7.57
CA ARG A 154 0.64 31.55 -6.65
C ARG A 154 0.44 30.05 -6.59
N LYS A 155 0.99 29.42 -5.56
CA LYS A 155 0.93 27.97 -5.36
C LYS A 155 -0.53 27.49 -5.26
N PRO A 156 -1.03 26.65 -6.17
CA PRO A 156 -2.33 26.04 -6.01
C PRO A 156 -2.29 25.11 -4.78
N ARG A 157 -3.40 25.10 -4.03
CA ARG A 157 -3.49 24.26 -2.82
C ARG A 157 -3.89 22.82 -3.17
N CYS A 158 -3.57 21.89 -2.29
CA CYS A 158 -4.12 20.55 -2.39
C CYS A 158 -5.66 20.61 -2.38
N GLY A 159 -6.33 19.84 -3.26
CA GLY A 159 -7.77 19.89 -3.50
C GLY A 159 -8.20 20.94 -4.53
N SER A 160 -7.31 21.84 -4.99
CA SER A 160 -7.66 22.80 -6.05
C SER A 160 -7.89 22.07 -7.37
N SER A 161 -8.98 22.43 -8.05
CA SER A 161 -9.24 21.96 -9.43
C SER A 161 -8.66 22.96 -10.43
N LEU A 162 -7.91 22.43 -11.39
CA LEU A 162 -7.27 23.20 -12.47
C LEU A 162 -7.85 22.77 -13.81
N ILE A 163 -7.97 23.72 -14.75
CA ILE A 163 -8.27 23.41 -16.15
C ILE A 163 -7.15 23.96 -17.04
N PHE A 164 -6.69 23.15 -17.97
CA PHE A 164 -5.68 23.53 -18.96
C PHE A 164 -5.83 22.72 -20.26
N SER A 165 -5.27 23.24 -21.35
CA SER A 165 -5.26 22.56 -22.67
C SER A 165 -3.86 22.24 -23.17
N LYS A 166 -2.85 22.42 -22.33
CA LYS A 166 -1.47 22.11 -22.70
C LYS A 166 -1.27 20.62 -22.92
N ILE A 167 -0.55 20.25 -23.97
CA ILE A 167 -0.29 18.86 -24.32
C ILE A 167 0.49 18.18 -23.20
N ILE A 168 -0.09 17.10 -22.66
CA ILE A 168 0.56 16.24 -21.68
C ILE A 168 1.54 15.29 -22.38
N GLN A 169 2.69 15.07 -21.76
CA GLN A 169 3.72 14.19 -22.32
C GLN A 169 3.76 12.86 -21.59
N PRO A 170 3.86 11.73 -22.32
CA PRO A 170 4.00 10.43 -21.67
C PRO A 170 5.33 10.37 -20.88
N ILE A 171 5.27 9.78 -19.71
CA ILE A 171 6.47 9.57 -18.87
C ILE A 171 7.36 8.57 -19.60
N ARG A 172 8.62 8.95 -19.82
CA ARG A 172 9.61 8.11 -20.51
C ARG A 172 10.49 7.37 -19.50
N SER A 173 10.93 6.18 -19.86
CA SER A 173 12.02 5.47 -19.18
C SER A 173 13.35 6.15 -19.47
N SER A 174 14.31 6.04 -18.56
CA SER A 174 15.68 6.57 -18.75
C SER A 174 16.42 5.89 -19.92
N GLY A 175 15.96 4.70 -20.35
CA GLY A 175 16.59 3.93 -21.43
C GLY A 175 17.91 3.23 -21.05
N ASN A 176 18.44 3.46 -19.87
CA ASN A 176 19.67 2.83 -19.42
C ASN A 176 19.40 1.39 -18.97
N PRO A 177 20.12 0.39 -19.50
CA PRO A 177 19.98 -1.00 -19.05
C PRO A 177 20.28 -1.14 -17.55
N GLY A 178 19.37 -1.80 -16.82
CA GLY A 178 19.53 -2.00 -15.37
C GLY A 178 19.18 -0.79 -14.48
N ALA A 179 18.85 0.37 -15.06
CA ALA A 179 18.39 1.51 -14.30
C ALA A 179 16.94 1.33 -13.83
N PHE A 180 16.57 2.07 -12.79
CA PHE A 180 15.20 2.10 -12.28
C PHE A 180 14.23 2.59 -13.36
N ASP A 181 13.25 1.76 -13.72
CA ASP A 181 12.22 2.11 -14.68
C ASP A 181 11.11 2.99 -14.05
N TYR A 182 11.35 4.30 -14.11
CA TYR A 182 10.43 5.30 -13.58
C TYR A 182 9.06 5.29 -14.29
N ARG A 183 9.01 4.95 -15.58
CA ARG A 183 7.77 4.83 -16.34
C ARG A 183 6.88 3.74 -15.75
N THR A 184 7.42 2.52 -15.61
CA THR A 184 6.68 1.39 -15.05
C THR A 184 6.29 1.63 -13.58
N TYR A 185 7.14 2.30 -12.80
CA TYR A 185 6.83 2.69 -11.43
C TYR A 185 5.62 3.64 -11.37
N CYS A 186 5.59 4.70 -12.17
CA CYS A 186 4.48 5.64 -12.25
C CYS A 186 3.21 4.97 -12.79
N ALA A 187 3.32 4.17 -13.85
CA ALA A 187 2.18 3.46 -14.45
C ALA A 187 1.46 2.54 -13.43
N ARG A 188 2.21 1.87 -12.54
CA ARG A 188 1.64 1.07 -11.44
C ARG A 188 0.90 1.90 -10.38
N GLN A 189 1.09 3.21 -10.39
CA GLN A 189 0.36 4.17 -9.57
C GLN A 189 -0.76 4.88 -10.33
N GLY A 190 -1.06 4.43 -11.56
CA GLY A 190 -2.06 5.05 -12.44
C GLY A 190 -1.60 6.38 -13.03
N ILE A 191 -0.28 6.68 -13.01
CA ILE A 191 0.29 7.94 -13.50
C ILE A 191 1.03 7.67 -14.82
N HIS A 192 0.48 8.15 -15.93
CA HIS A 192 1.05 7.88 -17.25
C HIS A 192 1.65 9.11 -17.91
N TYR A 193 1.25 10.31 -17.48
CA TYR A 193 1.59 11.56 -18.14
C TYR A 193 2.21 12.57 -17.17
N SER A 194 2.95 13.51 -17.74
CA SER A 194 3.47 14.68 -17.04
C SER A 194 3.31 15.93 -17.90
N VAL A 195 3.19 17.10 -17.26
CA VAL A 195 3.12 18.38 -17.93
C VAL A 195 3.77 19.46 -17.10
N TYR A 196 4.43 20.42 -17.78
CA TYR A 196 4.96 21.62 -17.17
C TYR A 196 4.00 22.78 -17.43
N LEU A 197 3.42 23.38 -16.39
CA LEU A 197 2.42 24.43 -16.46
C LEU A 197 2.99 25.74 -15.94
N THR A 198 2.90 26.81 -16.72
CA THR A 198 3.11 28.19 -16.29
C THR A 198 1.79 28.81 -15.85
N GLU A 199 1.80 29.94 -15.15
CA GLU A 199 0.57 30.60 -14.68
C GLU A 199 -0.43 30.94 -15.80
N LYS A 200 0.07 31.12 -17.04
CA LYS A 200 -0.75 31.40 -18.22
C LYS A 200 -1.44 30.17 -18.80
N ASP A 201 -0.92 28.99 -18.50
CA ASP A 201 -1.37 27.73 -19.11
C ASP A 201 -2.61 27.14 -18.43
N TYR A 202 -2.94 27.56 -17.21
CA TYR A 202 -4.06 26.99 -16.46
C TYR A 202 -4.92 28.04 -15.78
N ARG A 203 -6.15 27.65 -15.45
CA ARG A 203 -7.06 28.42 -14.58
C ARG A 203 -7.49 27.55 -13.40
N ILE A 204 -7.53 28.18 -12.22
CA ILE A 204 -8.08 27.55 -11.02
C ILE A 204 -9.59 27.71 -11.06
N ILE A 205 -10.32 26.59 -10.95
CA ILE A 205 -11.77 26.59 -10.91
C ILE A 205 -12.19 26.79 -9.45
N PRO A 206 -12.98 27.82 -9.13
CA PRO A 206 -13.57 27.97 -7.79
C PRO A 206 -14.62 26.88 -7.57
N GLY A 207 -14.60 26.24 -6.41
CA GLY A 207 -15.50 25.12 -6.08
C GLY A 207 -14.75 23.80 -5.97
N THR A 208 -13.70 23.79 -5.16
CA THR A 208 -12.96 22.59 -4.80
C THR A 208 -13.91 21.57 -4.17
N LYS A 209 -13.86 20.33 -4.62
CA LYS A 209 -14.36 19.21 -3.85
C LYS A 209 -13.45 19.07 -2.63
N GLU A 210 -13.67 19.91 -1.61
CA GLU A 210 -12.99 19.75 -0.33
C GLU A 210 -13.44 18.42 0.26
N ILE A 211 -12.62 17.40 0.11
CA ILE A 211 -12.81 16.17 0.87
C ILE A 211 -12.40 16.51 2.29
N PHE A 212 -13.39 16.84 3.13
CA PHE A 212 -13.21 17.25 4.53
C PHE A 212 -12.18 16.40 5.28
N LEU A 213 -12.25 15.08 5.12
CA LEU A 213 -11.33 14.16 5.78
C LEU A 213 -9.88 14.37 5.30
N ARG A 214 -9.67 14.57 4.01
CA ARG A 214 -8.32 14.78 3.43
C ARG A 214 -7.74 16.11 3.91
N ASN A 215 -8.53 17.17 3.90
CA ASN A 215 -8.10 18.47 4.39
C ASN A 215 -7.78 18.44 5.90
N LEU A 216 -8.58 17.72 6.69
CA LEU A 216 -8.31 17.51 8.11
C LEU A 216 -6.95 16.80 8.33
N LEU A 217 -6.67 15.75 7.57
CA LEU A 217 -5.39 15.02 7.66
C LEU A 217 -4.20 15.91 7.30
N PHE A 218 -4.32 16.70 6.21
CA PHE A 218 -3.26 17.64 5.82
C PHE A 218 -3.03 18.72 6.87
N GLN A 219 -4.11 19.35 7.38
CA GLN A 219 -4.02 20.36 8.44
C GLN A 219 -3.39 19.78 9.71
N THR A 220 -3.77 18.56 10.09
CA THR A 220 -3.18 17.87 11.25
C THR A 220 -1.69 17.64 11.03
N ARG A 221 -1.30 17.18 9.83
CA ARG A 221 0.10 16.96 9.46
C ARG A 221 0.90 18.27 9.49
N GLU A 222 0.38 19.35 8.89
CA GLU A 222 1.01 20.67 8.92
C GLU A 222 1.15 21.21 10.36
N THR A 223 0.14 20.99 11.20
CA THR A 223 0.21 21.38 12.61
C THR A 223 1.34 20.65 13.34
N VAL A 224 1.48 19.33 13.10
CA VAL A 224 2.56 18.55 13.72
C VAL A 224 3.92 19.02 13.21
N LEU A 225 4.08 19.26 11.89
CA LEU A 225 5.31 19.81 11.31
C LEU A 225 5.69 21.16 11.97
N ASN A 226 4.73 22.08 12.07
CA ASN A 226 4.94 23.38 12.70
C ASN A 226 5.34 23.28 14.18
N ILE A 227 4.82 22.29 14.90
CA ILE A 227 5.21 22.02 16.28
C ILE A 227 6.65 21.51 16.33
N ILE A 228 7.04 20.58 15.46
CA ILE A 228 8.40 20.04 15.42
C ILE A 228 9.40 21.15 15.11
N THR A 229 9.17 21.93 14.05
CA THR A 229 10.07 23.03 13.65
C THR A 229 10.17 24.13 14.71
N LYS A 230 9.12 24.34 15.51
CA LYS A 230 9.13 25.32 16.59
C LYS A 230 9.95 24.87 17.80
N TYR A 231 9.93 23.58 18.13
CA TYR A 231 10.55 23.08 19.38
C TYR A 231 11.86 22.34 19.17
N VAL A 232 12.19 21.91 17.95
CA VAL A 232 13.47 21.31 17.62
C VAL A 232 14.40 22.36 17.02
N PRO A 233 15.46 22.77 17.71
CA PRO A 233 16.39 23.76 17.19
C PRO A 233 17.24 23.15 16.07
N GLY A 234 17.45 23.91 14.99
CA GLY A 234 18.21 23.49 13.82
C GLY A 234 17.34 22.89 12.72
N SER A 235 17.57 23.31 11.48
CA SER A 235 16.78 22.86 10.32
C SER A 235 17.03 21.40 9.96
N THR A 236 18.25 20.92 10.15
CA THR A 236 18.63 19.52 9.87
C THR A 236 18.03 18.56 10.89
N GLU A 237 18.07 18.93 12.17
CA GLU A 237 17.54 18.17 13.29
C GLU A 237 16.01 18.12 13.22
N ALA A 238 15.36 19.25 12.89
CA ALA A 238 13.92 19.32 12.68
C ALA A 238 13.49 18.41 11.52
N GLY A 239 14.14 18.52 10.35
CA GLY A 239 13.84 17.65 9.20
C GLY A 239 14.08 16.17 9.49
N PHE A 240 15.07 15.83 10.31
CA PHE A 240 15.27 14.44 10.76
C PHE A 240 14.17 13.98 11.71
N ALA A 241 13.73 14.81 12.66
CA ALA A 241 12.62 14.50 13.55
C ALA A 241 11.29 14.34 12.78
N GLU A 242 11.02 15.17 11.77
CA GLU A 242 9.87 15.08 10.89
C GLU A 242 9.84 13.76 10.11
N ALA A 243 11.00 13.36 9.58
CA ALA A 243 11.12 12.08 8.86
C ALA A 243 10.87 10.88 9.79
N LEU A 244 11.40 10.91 11.01
CA LEU A 244 11.25 9.81 11.97
C LEU A 244 9.85 9.74 12.57
N LEU A 245 9.24 10.89 12.93
CA LEU A 245 7.96 10.90 13.65
C LEU A 245 6.75 10.76 12.73
N ILE A 246 6.78 11.45 11.56
CA ILE A 246 5.62 11.49 10.65
C ILE A 246 5.96 11.13 9.20
N GLY A 247 7.19 10.68 8.92
CA GLY A 247 7.61 10.24 7.58
C GLY A 247 7.74 11.34 6.54
N TYR A 248 7.83 12.60 6.96
CA TYR A 248 8.03 13.71 6.06
C TYR A 248 9.51 13.87 5.74
N LYS A 249 9.87 13.68 4.47
CA LYS A 249 11.28 13.60 4.02
C LYS A 249 11.72 14.80 3.19
N GLU A 250 10.80 15.71 2.89
CA GLU A 250 11.09 16.79 1.95
C GLU A 250 12.09 17.82 2.52
N ASP A 251 12.11 17.99 3.85
CA ASP A 251 13.00 18.92 4.55
C ASP A 251 14.33 18.27 4.98
N LEU A 252 14.54 16.98 4.59
CA LEU A 252 15.81 16.32 4.84
C LEU A 252 16.92 16.85 3.92
N ALA A 253 18.05 17.23 4.51
CA ALA A 253 19.24 17.59 3.75
C ALA A 253 19.70 16.42 2.87
N LYS A 254 19.91 16.67 1.57
CA LYS A 254 20.37 15.64 0.62
C LYS A 254 21.66 14.96 1.07
N SER A 255 22.61 15.74 1.60
CA SER A 255 23.88 15.23 2.13
C SER A 255 23.67 14.21 3.26
N LEU A 256 22.67 14.45 4.12
CA LEU A 256 22.32 13.51 5.19
C LEU A 256 21.77 12.19 4.60
N VAL A 257 20.85 12.29 3.65
CA VAL A 257 20.28 11.11 2.98
C VAL A 257 21.36 10.29 2.29
N GLU A 258 22.30 10.94 1.59
CA GLU A 258 23.43 10.29 0.94
C GLU A 258 24.37 9.60 1.96
N SER A 259 24.65 10.25 3.09
CA SER A 259 25.47 9.66 4.15
C SER A 259 24.82 8.39 4.72
N TYR A 260 23.50 8.42 4.97
CA TYR A 260 22.75 7.24 5.43
C TYR A 260 22.64 6.15 4.36
N ALA A 261 22.55 6.54 3.08
CA ALA A 261 22.55 5.58 1.97
C ALA A 261 23.91 4.87 1.84
N ASN A 262 25.00 5.62 1.93
CA ASN A 262 26.36 5.08 1.84
C ASN A 262 26.70 4.13 3.01
N THR A 263 26.12 4.35 4.18
CA THR A 263 26.28 3.46 5.34
C THR A 263 25.28 2.29 5.33
N GLY A 264 24.36 2.22 4.35
CA GLY A 264 23.35 1.15 4.23
C GLY A 264 22.19 1.26 5.23
N VAL A 265 22.12 2.33 6.03
CA VAL A 265 21.08 2.51 7.07
C VAL A 265 19.98 3.50 6.70
N VAL A 266 19.84 3.82 5.42
CA VAL A 266 18.78 4.74 4.91
C VAL A 266 17.37 4.32 5.29
N HIS A 267 17.14 3.03 5.55
CA HIS A 267 15.85 2.51 5.98
C HIS A 267 15.40 3.02 7.37
N ILE A 268 16.33 3.53 8.20
CA ILE A 268 16.01 4.12 9.50
C ILE A 268 15.25 5.44 9.34
N ILE A 269 15.55 6.21 8.27
CA ILE A 269 14.88 7.50 7.98
C ILE A 269 13.44 7.28 7.49
N ALA A 270 13.08 6.08 7.10
CA ALA A 270 11.72 5.76 6.69
C ALA A 270 10.90 5.26 7.88
N ILE A 271 9.65 5.74 8.01
CA ILE A 271 8.73 5.14 8.99
C ILE A 271 8.59 3.66 8.67
N SER A 272 8.89 2.84 9.67
CA SER A 272 8.89 1.39 9.58
C SER A 272 7.81 0.77 10.47
N GLY A 273 7.62 -0.54 10.34
CA GLY A 273 6.75 -1.31 11.22
C GLY A 273 7.10 -1.20 12.69
N LEU A 274 8.38 -0.92 13.02
CA LEU A 274 8.81 -0.70 14.40
C LEU A 274 8.13 0.52 15.03
N HIS A 275 8.02 1.63 14.30
CA HIS A 275 7.37 2.85 14.79
C HIS A 275 5.89 2.57 15.13
N LEU A 276 5.18 1.90 14.23
CA LEU A 276 3.79 1.51 14.50
C LEU A 276 3.67 0.49 15.64
N GLY A 277 4.67 -0.39 15.79
CA GLY A 277 4.78 -1.32 16.90
C GLY A 277 4.92 -0.60 18.25
N ILE A 278 5.71 0.47 18.31
CA ILE A 278 5.85 1.32 19.51
C ILE A 278 4.52 2.02 19.83
N VAL A 279 3.85 2.58 18.82
CA VAL A 279 2.54 3.21 18.97
C VAL A 279 1.51 2.19 19.49
N TYR A 280 1.46 1.00 18.92
CA TYR A 280 0.60 -0.09 19.38
C TYR A 280 0.89 -0.46 20.83
N TRP A 281 2.16 -0.65 21.20
CA TRP A 281 2.57 -0.99 22.55
C TRP A 281 2.17 0.08 23.57
N LEU A 282 2.41 1.36 23.24
CA LEU A 282 2.04 2.49 24.08
C LEU A 282 0.52 2.57 24.28
N LEU A 283 -0.26 2.48 23.20
CA LEU A 283 -1.72 2.47 23.27
C LEU A 283 -2.23 1.27 24.05
N ASN A 284 -1.62 0.11 23.90
CA ASN A 284 -2.01 -1.10 24.63
C ASN A 284 -1.81 -0.97 26.14
N ILE A 285 -0.72 -0.32 26.59
CA ILE A 285 -0.46 -0.01 28.00
C ILE A 285 -1.44 1.05 28.51
N LEU A 286 -1.58 2.16 27.80
CA LEU A 286 -2.44 3.28 28.21
C LEU A 286 -3.91 2.85 28.35
N LEU A 287 -4.37 1.99 27.46
CA LEU A 287 -5.76 1.51 27.44
C LEU A 287 -5.96 0.21 28.24
N THR A 288 -4.97 -0.23 29.03
CA THR A 288 -5.11 -1.41 29.89
C THR A 288 -6.27 -1.28 30.92
N PRO A 289 -6.50 -0.11 31.55
CA PRO A 289 -7.62 0.07 32.47
C PRO A 289 -8.98 -0.12 31.80
N VAL A 290 -9.12 0.33 30.53
CA VAL A 290 -10.35 0.20 29.74
C VAL A 290 -10.72 -1.27 29.51
N GLY A 291 -9.72 -2.13 29.35
CA GLY A 291 -9.95 -3.57 29.14
C GLY A 291 -10.59 -4.29 30.35
N ARG A 292 -10.59 -3.68 31.54
CA ARG A 292 -11.16 -4.25 32.78
C ARG A 292 -12.65 -3.98 32.95
N ILE A 293 -13.23 -3.08 32.16
CA ILE A 293 -14.66 -2.72 32.20
C ILE A 293 -15.48 -3.78 31.45
N PRO A 294 -16.76 -4.01 31.80
CA PRO A 294 -17.67 -4.85 30.99
C PRO A 294 -17.65 -4.40 29.52
N HIS A 295 -17.47 -5.34 28.59
CA HIS A 295 -17.27 -5.05 27.15
C HIS A 295 -15.98 -4.25 26.81
N GLY A 296 -15.13 -3.94 27.79
CA GLY A 296 -13.92 -3.13 27.65
C GLY A 296 -12.91 -3.69 26.65
N LYS A 297 -12.89 -5.00 26.40
CA LYS A 297 -12.02 -5.62 25.38
C LYS A 297 -12.30 -5.06 23.97
N TRP A 298 -13.59 -4.87 23.60
CA TRP A 298 -13.98 -4.34 22.31
C TRP A 298 -13.74 -2.84 22.21
N ILE A 299 -14.04 -2.10 23.30
CA ILE A 299 -13.75 -0.66 23.37
C ILE A 299 -12.25 -0.41 23.26
N LYS A 300 -11.44 -1.16 24.00
CA LYS A 300 -9.98 -1.10 23.91
C LYS A 300 -9.49 -1.39 22.49
N ALA A 301 -9.99 -2.45 21.86
CA ALA A 301 -9.64 -2.80 20.49
C ALA A 301 -9.98 -1.68 19.50
N LEU A 302 -11.17 -1.11 19.61
CA LEU A 302 -11.61 0.00 18.76
C LEU A 302 -10.71 1.23 18.94
N LEU A 303 -10.38 1.61 20.17
CA LEU A 303 -9.52 2.76 20.45
C LEU A 303 -8.09 2.54 19.94
N ILE A 304 -7.54 1.33 20.08
CA ILE A 304 -6.22 0.98 19.52
C ILE A 304 -6.27 1.07 17.98
N LEU A 305 -7.30 0.51 17.34
CA LEU A 305 -7.46 0.59 15.90
C LEU A 305 -7.55 2.04 15.42
N LEU A 306 -8.37 2.86 16.07
CA LEU A 306 -8.49 4.28 15.74
C LEU A 306 -7.14 5.00 15.88
N GLY A 307 -6.40 4.76 16.94
CA GLY A 307 -5.06 5.36 17.13
C GLY A 307 -4.04 4.91 16.08
N LEU A 308 -3.98 3.60 15.77
CA LEU A 308 -3.09 3.06 14.74
C LEU A 308 -3.39 3.61 13.35
N TRP A 309 -4.65 3.66 12.95
CA TRP A 309 -5.06 4.18 11.65
C TRP A 309 -4.90 5.70 11.56
N SER A 310 -5.20 6.44 12.64
CA SER A 310 -4.92 7.89 12.69
C SER A 310 -3.44 8.17 12.48
N PHE A 311 -2.55 7.47 13.18
CA PHE A 311 -1.11 7.58 12.98
C PHE A 311 -0.72 7.22 11.55
N THR A 312 -1.25 6.13 11.00
CA THR A 312 -0.97 5.66 9.65
C THR A 312 -1.30 6.73 8.59
N PHE A 313 -2.45 7.38 8.72
CA PHE A 313 -2.85 8.45 7.79
C PHE A 313 -2.04 9.74 7.97
N ILE A 314 -1.72 10.14 9.19
CA ILE A 314 -0.84 11.29 9.47
C ILE A 314 0.56 11.04 8.89
N ALA A 315 1.05 9.82 9.00
CA ALA A 315 2.33 9.38 8.42
C ALA A 315 2.33 9.27 6.89
N GLY A 316 1.20 9.60 6.22
CA GLY A 316 1.07 9.59 4.76
C GLY A 316 0.73 8.23 4.16
N ALA A 317 0.30 7.26 4.97
CA ALA A 317 -0.18 5.93 4.52
C ALA A 317 0.76 5.20 3.54
N GLY A 318 2.08 5.38 3.68
CA GLY A 318 3.07 4.71 2.83
C GLY A 318 2.95 3.18 2.90
N PRO A 319 3.36 2.44 1.85
CA PRO A 319 3.17 0.98 1.78
C PRO A 319 3.71 0.22 2.99
N SER A 320 4.84 0.64 3.57
CA SER A 320 5.43 0.02 4.76
C SER A 320 4.56 0.20 6.02
N VAL A 321 3.99 1.39 6.20
CA VAL A 321 3.15 1.72 7.35
C VAL A 321 1.80 1.01 7.23
N LEU A 322 1.20 0.99 6.03
CA LEU A 322 -0.05 0.27 5.75
C LEU A 322 0.06 -1.21 6.07
N ARG A 323 1.16 -1.88 5.66
CA ARG A 323 1.38 -3.30 6.00
C ARG A 323 1.34 -3.53 7.50
N SER A 324 2.05 -2.70 8.24
CA SER A 324 2.10 -2.81 9.69
C SER A 324 0.76 -2.51 10.34
N ALA A 325 0.01 -1.51 9.83
CA ALA A 325 -1.33 -1.19 10.30
C ALA A 325 -2.29 -2.37 10.14
N PHE A 326 -2.30 -3.02 8.97
CA PHE A 326 -3.11 -4.22 8.76
C PHE A 326 -2.67 -5.38 9.66
N MET A 327 -1.37 -5.63 9.79
CA MET A 327 -0.86 -6.68 10.68
C MET A 327 -1.29 -6.46 12.13
N PHE A 328 -1.07 -5.27 12.67
CA PHE A 328 -1.50 -4.93 14.04
C PHE A 328 -3.02 -4.95 14.18
N SER A 329 -3.77 -4.54 13.16
CA SER A 329 -5.23 -4.64 13.17
C SER A 329 -5.70 -6.09 13.33
N PHE A 330 -5.12 -7.03 12.61
CA PHE A 330 -5.45 -8.46 12.77
C PHE A 330 -5.06 -8.99 14.16
N ILE A 331 -3.94 -8.54 14.72
CA ILE A 331 -3.53 -8.89 16.08
C ILE A 331 -4.54 -8.37 17.10
N VAL A 332 -4.93 -7.10 17.02
CA VAL A 332 -5.89 -6.45 17.93
C VAL A 332 -7.26 -7.13 17.86
N ILE A 333 -7.76 -7.39 16.65
CA ILE A 333 -9.04 -8.10 16.43
C ILE A 333 -8.96 -9.53 16.98
N GLY A 334 -7.87 -10.24 16.71
CA GLY A 334 -7.64 -11.59 17.23
C GLY A 334 -7.66 -11.64 18.77
N GLN A 335 -7.02 -10.67 19.44
CA GLN A 335 -7.03 -10.53 20.90
C GLN A 335 -8.45 -10.24 21.44
N ALA A 336 -9.21 -9.35 20.78
CA ALA A 336 -10.59 -9.05 21.16
C ALA A 336 -11.50 -10.28 21.04
N LEU A 337 -11.28 -11.11 20.02
CA LEU A 337 -11.98 -12.38 19.82
C LEU A 337 -11.45 -13.52 20.73
N SER A 338 -10.49 -13.24 21.61
CA SER A 338 -9.80 -14.23 22.46
C SER A 338 -9.19 -15.40 21.66
N ARG A 339 -8.75 -15.13 20.42
CA ARG A 339 -8.06 -16.10 19.56
C ARG A 339 -6.59 -15.73 19.42
N GLN A 340 -5.73 -16.72 19.56
CA GLN A 340 -4.31 -16.55 19.24
C GLN A 340 -4.15 -16.62 17.72
N ALA A 341 -3.81 -15.48 17.10
CA ALA A 341 -3.50 -15.46 15.70
C ALA A 341 -2.06 -15.93 15.45
N SER A 342 -1.89 -16.92 14.57
CA SER A 342 -0.56 -17.29 14.10
C SER A 342 0.06 -16.12 13.34
N ILE A 343 1.32 -15.78 13.61
CA ILE A 343 2.06 -14.70 12.92
C ILE A 343 2.08 -14.96 11.41
N TYR A 344 2.28 -16.20 11.01
CA TYR A 344 2.25 -16.58 9.58
C TYR A 344 0.91 -16.27 8.92
N ASN A 345 -0.18 -16.57 9.63
CA ASN A 345 -1.52 -16.30 9.12
C ASN A 345 -1.81 -14.80 9.04
N THR A 346 -1.36 -14.03 10.03
CA THR A 346 -1.49 -12.57 10.06
C THR A 346 -0.71 -11.91 8.93
N LEU A 347 0.52 -12.38 8.66
CA LEU A 347 1.33 -11.94 7.52
C LEU A 347 0.63 -12.21 6.20
N ALA A 348 0.19 -13.45 5.98
CA ALA A 348 -0.48 -13.84 4.74
C ALA A 348 -1.81 -13.10 4.55
N ALA A 349 -2.60 -12.91 5.61
CA ALA A 349 -3.86 -12.17 5.57
C ALA A 349 -3.63 -10.69 5.24
N SER A 350 -2.63 -10.04 5.85
CA SER A 350 -2.29 -8.65 5.56
C SER A 350 -1.82 -8.46 4.11
N ALA A 351 -0.99 -9.38 3.60
CA ALA A 351 -0.56 -9.37 2.21
C ALA A 351 -1.74 -9.55 1.26
N PHE A 352 -2.64 -10.49 1.55
CA PHE A 352 -3.84 -10.72 0.75
C PHE A 352 -4.71 -9.47 0.65
N VAL A 353 -5.04 -8.82 1.78
CA VAL A 353 -5.87 -7.60 1.79
C VAL A 353 -5.20 -6.47 1.02
N LEU A 354 -3.89 -6.26 1.21
CA LEU A 354 -3.16 -5.22 0.50
C LEU A 354 -3.11 -5.45 -1.00
N LEU A 355 -2.93 -6.70 -1.44
CA LEU A 355 -2.94 -7.05 -2.86
C LEU A 355 -4.35 -6.98 -3.47
N CYS A 356 -5.41 -7.12 -2.68
CA CYS A 356 -6.78 -6.82 -3.13
C CYS A 356 -6.99 -5.32 -3.36
N ILE A 357 -6.33 -4.44 -2.57
CA ILE A 357 -6.41 -2.97 -2.72
C ILE A 357 -5.58 -2.52 -3.92
N ASN A 358 -4.33 -2.99 -4.01
CA ASN A 358 -3.46 -2.68 -5.13
C ASN A 358 -2.60 -3.90 -5.50
N PRO A 359 -2.93 -4.61 -6.58
CA PRO A 359 -2.21 -5.82 -7.01
C PRO A 359 -0.76 -5.52 -7.46
N TYR A 360 -0.46 -4.29 -7.87
CA TYR A 360 0.88 -3.89 -8.32
C TYR A 360 1.89 -3.83 -7.19
N TRP A 361 1.46 -3.78 -5.92
CA TRP A 361 2.39 -3.90 -4.78
C TRP A 361 3.13 -5.23 -4.74
N LEU A 362 2.61 -6.27 -5.38
CA LEU A 362 3.34 -7.55 -5.53
C LEU A 362 4.72 -7.36 -6.17
N PHE A 363 4.85 -6.38 -7.07
CA PHE A 363 6.09 -6.06 -7.79
C PHE A 363 6.87 -4.90 -7.15
N ASP A 364 6.40 -4.36 -6.04
CA ASP A 364 7.09 -3.32 -5.30
C ASP A 364 8.18 -3.92 -4.40
N VAL A 365 9.42 -3.47 -4.60
CA VAL A 365 10.58 -3.97 -3.85
C VAL A 365 10.43 -3.72 -2.35
N GLY A 366 9.87 -2.57 -1.95
CA GLY A 366 9.62 -2.25 -0.56
C GLY A 366 8.59 -3.19 0.07
N PHE A 367 7.55 -3.58 -0.67
CA PHE A 367 6.60 -4.59 -0.25
C PHE A 367 7.27 -5.95 -0.04
N GLN A 368 8.02 -6.43 -1.02
CA GLN A 368 8.71 -7.72 -0.96
C GLN A 368 9.71 -7.79 0.19
N LEU A 369 10.59 -6.79 0.32
CA LEU A 369 11.61 -6.74 1.36
C LEU A 369 11.01 -6.69 2.77
N SER A 370 9.91 -5.96 2.96
CA SER A 370 9.28 -5.86 4.28
C SER A 370 8.66 -7.20 4.73
N TYR A 371 7.96 -7.93 3.82
CA TYR A 371 7.43 -9.26 4.15
C TYR A 371 8.55 -10.27 4.34
N ALA A 372 9.58 -10.25 3.50
CA ALA A 372 10.74 -11.12 3.61
C ALA A 372 11.50 -10.90 4.92
N ALA A 373 11.67 -9.64 5.36
CA ALA A 373 12.34 -9.33 6.63
C ALA A 373 11.57 -9.90 7.84
N VAL A 374 10.25 -9.67 7.92
CA VAL A 374 9.45 -10.19 9.04
C VAL A 374 9.42 -11.73 9.01
N LEU A 375 9.25 -12.33 7.83
CA LEU A 375 9.25 -13.78 7.67
C LEU A 375 10.58 -14.39 8.10
N SER A 376 11.69 -13.77 7.72
CA SER A 376 13.05 -14.19 8.13
C SER A 376 13.22 -14.15 9.65
N ILE A 377 12.78 -13.07 10.29
CA ILE A 377 12.82 -12.95 11.76
C ILE A 377 12.01 -14.08 12.39
N VAL A 378 10.79 -14.31 11.93
CA VAL A 378 9.90 -15.33 12.52
C VAL A 378 10.46 -16.75 12.34
N ILE A 379 11.06 -17.06 11.20
CA ILE A 379 11.63 -18.39 10.90
C ILE A 379 12.94 -18.62 11.69
N PHE A 380 13.86 -17.66 11.62
CA PHE A 380 15.23 -17.87 12.09
C PHE A 380 15.46 -17.50 13.54
N PHE A 381 14.73 -16.49 14.09
CA PHE A 381 14.93 -16.02 15.45
C PHE A 381 14.79 -17.13 16.50
N LYS A 382 13.73 -17.92 16.40
CA LYS A 382 13.47 -19.01 17.36
C LYS A 382 14.59 -20.06 17.32
N ASN A 383 15.04 -20.44 16.15
CA ASN A 383 16.07 -21.45 15.97
C ASN A 383 17.43 -20.97 16.50
N ILE A 384 17.83 -19.74 16.14
CA ILE A 384 19.10 -19.13 16.57
C ILE A 384 19.11 -18.91 18.09
N TYR A 385 18.00 -18.40 18.66
CA TYR A 385 17.93 -18.13 20.09
C TYR A 385 17.92 -19.39 20.95
N GLN A 386 17.25 -20.46 20.51
CA GLN A 386 17.23 -21.74 21.23
C GLN A 386 18.58 -22.44 21.20
N THR A 387 19.32 -22.39 20.09
CA THR A 387 20.67 -22.96 19.96
C THR A 387 21.65 -22.27 20.91
N LYS A 388 21.51 -20.95 21.16
CA LYS A 388 22.35 -20.24 22.14
C LYS A 388 22.05 -20.59 23.60
N LYS A 389 20.80 -20.94 23.93
CA LYS A 389 20.42 -21.30 25.29
C LYS A 389 20.89 -22.71 25.72
N HIS A 390 21.18 -23.59 24.78
CA HIS A 390 21.67 -24.95 25.04
C HIS A 390 22.92 -25.26 24.23
N PRO A 391 24.10 -24.69 24.54
CA PRO A 391 25.34 -24.97 23.84
C PRO A 391 25.84 -26.42 23.95
N GLY A 392 25.21 -27.25 24.82
CA GLY A 392 25.58 -28.66 25.02
C GLY A 392 24.72 -29.70 24.30
N SER A 393 23.71 -29.31 23.49
CA SER A 393 22.79 -30.25 22.80
C SER A 393 23.04 -30.37 21.30
N VAL A 394 24.24 -30.06 20.82
CA VAL A 394 24.63 -30.16 19.38
C VAL A 394 24.97 -31.58 18.95
N HIS A 395 24.71 -32.62 19.72
CA HIS A 395 24.80 -34.01 19.27
C HIS A 395 23.37 -34.53 19.02
N HIS A 396 23.05 -34.66 17.77
CA HIS A 396 22.06 -35.46 17.03
C HIS A 396 21.31 -34.63 15.97
N LEU A 397 22.06 -34.15 15.01
CA LEU A 397 21.53 -33.96 13.66
C LEU A 397 21.94 -35.23 12.86
N HIS A 398 21.07 -36.24 12.89
CA HIS A 398 21.07 -37.26 11.86
C HIS A 398 20.23 -36.79 10.68
N LEU A 399 20.82 -36.85 9.52
CA LEU A 399 20.40 -36.64 8.15
C LEU A 399 18.94 -36.98 7.83
#